data_583f117b78c662f1add88930bc845c75
#
_entry.id   583f117b78c662f1add88930bc845c75
#
_cell.length_a   1.000
_cell.length_b   1.000
_cell.length_c   1.000
_cell.angle_alpha   90.00
_cell.angle_beta   90.00
_cell.angle_gamma   90.00
#
_symmetry.space_group_name_H-M   'P 1'
#
loop_
_entity.id
_entity.type
_entity.pdbx_description
1 polymer ?
#
loop_
_entity_poly.entity_id
_entity_poly.type
_entity_poly.pdbx_seq_one_letter_code
_entity_poly.pdbx_strand_id
1 'polypeptide(L)'
;MASMSEAIVETQDLTVYYGKHRGIINVDLSIEQGEVFGFLGPNGAGKTTTQRVLMDVIRPTKGRATIFGLDCQKDGVAIRKRIGYLPGELSLYPNMRGRNFLHMIGSLQEKEIEPSYRQELYERLDLDPSRKMKEYSHGNKQKIGIVAAFMGKPDLLVLDEPTTGLDPLVQQVVMELVGEAKEEGRTVFFSSHILPEVQAVCDRVGIIREGRLVKTERVETLTKRQFKRLHLSFRQ
;
A
#
# COMPACT_ATOMS: atom_id res chain seq x y z
N MET A 1 27.72 4.66 -14.95
CA MET A 1 27.26 3.35 -14.41
C MET A 1 25.95 3.64 -13.70
N ALA A 2 24.82 3.18 -14.25
CA ALA A 2 23.56 3.29 -13.54
C ALA A 2 23.65 2.38 -12.31
N SER A 3 23.51 2.98 -11.11
CA SER A 3 23.33 2.21 -9.87
C SER A 3 22.13 1.29 -10.09
N MET A 4 22.34 -0.01 -10.09
CA MET A 4 21.22 -0.96 -10.01
C MET A 4 20.59 -0.69 -8.64
N SER A 5 19.41 -0.08 -8.61
CA SER A 5 18.67 0.09 -7.37
C SER A 5 18.36 -1.30 -6.82
N GLU A 6 18.65 -1.48 -5.53
CA GLU A 6 18.43 -2.77 -4.86
C GLU A 6 16.93 -2.97 -4.67
N ALA A 7 16.43 -4.15 -5.04
CA ALA A 7 15.03 -4.47 -4.84
C ALA A 7 14.74 -4.66 -3.34
N ILE A 8 13.82 -3.87 -2.81
CA ILE A 8 13.42 -3.93 -1.39
C ILE A 8 12.32 -4.97 -1.14
N VAL A 9 11.48 -5.22 -2.15
CA VAL A 9 10.45 -6.27 -2.13
C VAL A 9 10.63 -7.14 -3.36
N GLU A 10 10.70 -8.46 -3.15
CA GLU A 10 10.75 -9.42 -4.24
C GLU A 10 9.80 -10.59 -3.99
N THR A 11 9.15 -11.05 -5.05
CA THR A 11 8.39 -12.30 -5.03
C THR A 11 8.81 -13.18 -6.20
N GLN A 12 8.87 -14.49 -5.98
CA GLN A 12 9.23 -15.47 -7.00
C GLN A 12 8.19 -16.59 -7.03
N ASP A 13 7.55 -16.77 -8.19
CA ASP A 13 6.52 -17.78 -8.44
C ASP A 13 5.40 -17.77 -7.37
N LEU A 14 5.12 -16.60 -6.78
CA LEU A 14 4.25 -16.48 -5.62
C LEU A 14 2.82 -16.92 -5.96
N THR A 15 2.36 -17.98 -5.30
CA THR A 15 1.07 -18.61 -5.58
C THR A 15 0.30 -18.86 -4.29
N VAL A 16 -0.99 -18.50 -4.28
CA VAL A 16 -1.91 -18.75 -3.17
C VAL A 16 -3.21 -19.32 -3.69
N TYR A 17 -3.64 -20.44 -3.10
CA TYR A 17 -4.97 -20.99 -3.28
C TYR A 17 -5.72 -21.00 -1.94
N TYR A 18 -6.99 -20.62 -1.97
CA TYR A 18 -7.93 -20.76 -0.85
C TYR A 18 -8.79 -22.03 -1.08
N GLY A 19 -8.29 -23.18 -0.64
CA GLY A 19 -8.86 -24.46 -1.01
C GLY A 19 -8.82 -24.68 -2.54
N LYS A 20 -9.98 -24.73 -3.18
CA LYS A 20 -10.09 -24.84 -4.65
C LYS A 20 -10.14 -23.49 -5.36
N HIS A 21 -10.27 -22.39 -4.61
CA HIS A 21 -10.40 -21.07 -5.17
C HIS A 21 -9.01 -20.42 -5.36
N ARG A 22 -8.82 -19.82 -6.51
CA ARG A 22 -7.61 -19.08 -6.87
C ARG A 22 -7.52 -17.77 -6.09
N GLY A 23 -6.39 -17.52 -5.43
CA GLY A 23 -5.97 -16.22 -4.95
C GLY A 23 -5.05 -15.54 -5.98
N ILE A 24 -3.76 -15.93 -5.99
CA ILE A 24 -2.75 -15.45 -6.95
C ILE A 24 -1.97 -16.64 -7.52
N ILE A 25 -1.41 -16.48 -8.73
CA ILE A 25 -0.68 -17.53 -9.44
C ILE A 25 0.58 -16.95 -10.09
N ASN A 26 1.73 -17.49 -9.71
CA ASN A 26 3.04 -17.17 -10.27
C ASN A 26 3.23 -15.64 -10.39
N VAL A 27 3.08 -14.93 -9.27
CA VAL A 27 3.32 -13.48 -9.24
C VAL A 27 4.78 -13.25 -8.94
N ASP A 28 5.50 -12.71 -9.94
CA ASP A 28 6.88 -12.26 -9.86
C ASP A 28 6.90 -10.73 -9.80
N LEU A 29 7.19 -10.19 -8.63
CA LEU A 29 7.19 -8.76 -8.35
C LEU A 29 8.56 -8.33 -7.86
N SER A 30 9.01 -7.16 -8.31
CA SER A 30 10.22 -6.49 -7.83
C SER A 30 9.92 -5.02 -7.64
N ILE A 31 10.09 -4.52 -6.42
CA ILE A 31 9.93 -3.11 -6.04
C ILE A 31 11.30 -2.58 -5.62
N GLU A 32 11.72 -1.48 -6.24
CA GLU A 32 13.01 -0.86 -5.98
C GLU A 32 12.95 0.04 -4.74
N GLN A 33 14.09 0.23 -4.09
CA GLN A 33 14.17 1.13 -2.94
C GLN A 33 13.89 2.58 -3.36
N GLY A 34 13.07 3.29 -2.59
CA GLY A 34 12.74 4.70 -2.80
C GLY A 34 11.69 4.96 -3.89
N GLU A 35 11.13 3.91 -4.54
CA GLU A 35 10.05 4.12 -5.50
C GLU A 35 8.66 4.05 -4.87
N VAL A 36 7.70 4.69 -5.50
CA VAL A 36 6.27 4.43 -5.30
C VAL A 36 5.81 3.46 -6.37
N PHE A 37 5.56 2.21 -5.97
CA PHE A 37 5.10 1.16 -6.85
C PHE A 37 3.58 0.97 -6.74
N GLY A 38 2.87 1.20 -7.84
CA GLY A 38 1.43 0.99 -7.94
C GLY A 38 1.08 -0.47 -8.25
N PHE A 39 0.06 -1.02 -7.60
CA PHE A 39 -0.46 -2.35 -7.89
C PHE A 39 -1.93 -2.23 -8.32
N LEU A 40 -2.15 -2.14 -9.63
CA LEU A 40 -3.43 -1.79 -10.23
C LEU A 40 -4.19 -3.03 -10.66
N GLY A 41 -5.45 -3.12 -10.26
CA GLY A 41 -6.33 -4.18 -10.72
C GLY A 41 -7.73 -4.11 -10.11
N PRO A 42 -8.72 -4.76 -10.74
CA PRO A 42 -10.09 -4.78 -10.22
C PRO A 42 -10.18 -5.49 -8.86
N ASN A 43 -11.33 -5.36 -8.20
CA ASN A 43 -11.60 -6.08 -6.97
C ASN A 43 -11.56 -7.59 -7.23
N GLY A 44 -10.96 -8.34 -6.29
CA GLY A 44 -10.71 -9.77 -6.46
C GLY A 44 -9.56 -10.15 -7.40
N ALA A 45 -8.79 -9.18 -7.93
CA ALA A 45 -7.66 -9.47 -8.80
C ALA A 45 -6.46 -10.12 -8.09
N GLY A 46 -6.39 -10.08 -6.75
CA GLY A 46 -5.30 -10.64 -5.96
C GLY A 46 -4.42 -9.61 -5.24
N LYS A 47 -4.75 -8.31 -5.29
CA LYS A 47 -3.97 -7.22 -4.66
C LYS A 47 -3.77 -7.48 -3.15
N THR A 48 -4.85 -7.55 -2.40
CA THR A 48 -4.85 -7.83 -0.96
C THR A 48 -4.20 -9.17 -0.62
N THR A 49 -4.40 -10.20 -1.45
CA THR A 49 -3.77 -11.52 -1.25
C THR A 49 -2.24 -11.41 -1.31
N THR A 50 -1.70 -10.70 -2.30
CA THR A 50 -0.25 -10.46 -2.43
C THR A 50 0.30 -9.74 -1.21
N GLN A 51 -0.35 -8.66 -0.78
CA GLN A 51 0.08 -7.90 0.40
C GLN A 51 -0.01 -8.71 1.70
N ARG A 52 -1.06 -9.54 1.86
CA ARG A 52 -1.19 -10.42 3.03
C ARG A 52 -0.06 -11.47 3.12
N VAL A 53 0.44 -11.97 1.98
CA VAL A 53 1.62 -12.86 1.97
C VAL A 53 2.87 -12.09 2.40
N LEU A 54 3.09 -10.90 1.86
CA LEU A 54 4.22 -10.04 2.24
C LEU A 54 4.25 -9.72 3.74
N MET A 55 3.07 -9.55 4.34
CA MET A 55 2.92 -9.27 5.78
C MET A 55 2.90 -10.53 6.66
N ASP A 56 3.09 -11.74 6.08
CA ASP A 56 2.98 -13.03 6.78
C ASP A 56 1.62 -13.21 7.51
N VAL A 57 0.55 -12.63 6.96
CA VAL A 57 -0.82 -12.83 7.43
C VAL A 57 -1.38 -14.14 6.89
N ILE A 58 -0.98 -14.50 5.67
CA ILE A 58 -1.28 -15.78 5.03
C ILE A 58 -0.01 -16.38 4.43
N ARG A 59 0.06 -17.70 4.38
CA ARG A 59 1.20 -18.41 3.78
C ARG A 59 0.95 -18.75 2.32
N PRO A 60 1.94 -18.60 1.43
CA PRO A 60 1.80 -19.00 0.04
C PRO A 60 1.71 -20.52 -0.09
N THR A 61 1.01 -20.99 -1.12
CA THR A 61 0.96 -22.40 -1.52
C THR A 61 2.26 -22.82 -2.21
N LYS A 62 2.87 -21.87 -2.97
CA LYS A 62 4.16 -22.02 -3.66
C LYS A 62 4.85 -20.67 -3.77
N GLY A 63 6.14 -20.73 -4.06
CA GLY A 63 6.98 -19.55 -4.24
C GLY A 63 7.45 -18.97 -2.92
N ARG A 64 8.09 -17.82 -3.02
CA ARG A 64 8.65 -17.11 -1.87
C ARG A 64 8.50 -15.61 -2.02
N ALA A 65 8.57 -14.92 -0.90
CA ALA A 65 8.58 -13.46 -0.85
C ALA A 65 9.64 -12.99 0.14
N THR A 66 10.36 -11.93 -0.23
CA THR A 66 11.35 -11.29 0.63
C THR A 66 11.10 -9.80 0.70
N ILE A 67 11.40 -9.20 1.86
CA ILE A 67 11.40 -7.76 2.09
C ILE A 67 12.69 -7.41 2.82
N PHE A 68 13.41 -6.38 2.38
CA PHE A 68 14.74 -6.02 2.89
C PHE A 68 15.75 -7.17 2.80
N GLY A 69 15.61 -8.07 1.80
CA GLY A 69 16.41 -9.29 1.70
C GLY A 69 16.04 -10.40 2.70
N LEU A 70 15.08 -10.16 3.60
CA LEU A 70 14.62 -11.10 4.63
C LEU A 70 13.42 -11.91 4.12
N ASP A 71 13.32 -13.18 4.50
CA ASP A 71 12.20 -14.05 4.13
C ASP A 71 10.93 -13.68 4.91
N CYS A 72 9.84 -13.37 4.20
CA CYS A 72 8.61 -12.89 4.83
C CYS A 72 8.01 -13.87 5.85
N GLN A 73 8.25 -15.18 5.70
CA GLN A 73 7.69 -16.20 6.60
C GLN A 73 8.59 -16.50 7.79
N LYS A 74 9.92 -16.37 7.63
CA LYS A 74 10.88 -16.68 8.68
C LYS A 74 11.16 -15.47 9.55
N ASP A 75 11.29 -14.30 8.92
CA ASP A 75 11.75 -13.07 9.54
C ASP A 75 10.64 -12.04 9.70
N GLY A 76 9.37 -12.46 9.61
CA GLY A 76 8.20 -11.57 9.56
C GLY A 76 8.12 -10.55 10.70
N VAL A 77 8.61 -10.87 11.91
CA VAL A 77 8.64 -9.91 13.03
C VAL A 77 9.66 -8.80 12.78
N ALA A 78 10.86 -9.13 12.31
CA ALA A 78 11.90 -8.14 12.00
C ALA A 78 11.44 -7.21 10.86
N ILE A 79 10.83 -7.79 9.83
CA ILE A 79 10.26 -7.05 8.70
C ILE A 79 9.18 -6.07 9.16
N ARG A 80 8.18 -6.53 9.93
CA ARG A 80 7.04 -5.71 10.34
C ARG A 80 7.41 -4.53 11.25
N LYS A 81 8.53 -4.58 11.96
CA LYS A 81 9.04 -3.44 12.74
C LYS A 81 9.44 -2.24 11.88
N ARG A 82 9.79 -2.49 10.62
CA ARG A 82 10.28 -1.49 9.66
C ARG A 82 9.22 -1.09 8.62
N ILE A 83 7.99 -1.64 8.72
CA ILE A 83 6.91 -1.42 7.76
C ILE A 83 5.77 -0.63 8.40
N GLY A 84 5.21 0.30 7.64
CA GLY A 84 3.89 0.86 7.88
C GLY A 84 2.87 0.12 7.01
N TYR A 85 1.92 -0.57 7.63
CA TYR A 85 0.92 -1.34 6.90
C TYR A 85 -0.49 -0.81 7.11
N LEU A 86 -1.17 -0.50 6.02
CA LEU A 86 -2.60 -0.21 5.99
C LEU A 86 -3.31 -1.37 5.27
N PRO A 87 -4.00 -2.27 5.98
CA PRO A 87 -4.79 -3.32 5.36
C PRO A 87 -6.10 -2.76 4.76
N GLY A 88 -6.61 -3.38 3.69
CA GLY A 88 -7.88 -3.01 3.07
C GLY A 88 -9.10 -3.15 3.98
N GLU A 89 -9.00 -4.01 5.01
CA GLU A 89 -10.00 -4.15 6.08
C GLU A 89 -9.31 -4.04 7.44
N LEU A 90 -9.69 -3.01 8.19
CA LEU A 90 -9.17 -2.75 9.53
C LEU A 90 -10.00 -3.47 10.59
N SER A 91 -9.41 -4.50 11.21
CA SER A 91 -9.95 -5.12 12.42
C SER A 91 -9.50 -4.32 13.64
N LEU A 92 -10.39 -3.52 14.19
CA LEU A 92 -10.10 -2.63 15.32
C LEU A 92 -10.84 -3.10 16.58
N TYR A 93 -10.23 -2.89 17.75
CA TYR A 93 -10.83 -3.19 19.05
C TYR A 93 -11.94 -2.18 19.38
N PRO A 94 -13.25 -2.57 19.40
CA PRO A 94 -14.36 -1.62 19.44
C PRO A 94 -14.36 -0.66 20.63
N ASN A 95 -13.88 -1.10 21.79
CA ASN A 95 -13.87 -0.32 23.03
C ASN A 95 -12.54 0.41 23.28
N MET A 96 -11.52 0.21 22.44
CA MET A 96 -10.25 0.93 22.51
C MET A 96 -10.39 2.33 21.95
N ARG A 97 -9.74 3.32 22.54
CA ARG A 97 -9.65 4.67 21.98
C ARG A 97 -8.60 4.72 20.87
N GLY A 98 -8.79 5.60 19.88
CA GLY A 98 -7.86 5.79 18.76
C GLY A 98 -6.44 6.01 19.22
N ARG A 99 -6.22 6.94 20.17
CA ARG A 99 -4.88 7.21 20.73
C ARG A 99 -4.20 6.00 21.36
N ASN A 100 -4.97 5.12 22.02
CA ASN A 100 -4.41 3.93 22.66
C ASN A 100 -4.01 2.87 21.60
N PHE A 101 -4.81 2.74 20.54
CA PHE A 101 -4.47 1.90 19.41
C PHE A 101 -3.18 2.38 18.71
N LEU A 102 -3.09 3.68 18.43
CA LEU A 102 -1.90 4.27 17.80
C LEU A 102 -0.65 4.13 18.70
N HIS A 103 -0.82 4.30 20.02
CA HIS A 103 0.28 4.05 20.95
C HIS A 103 0.72 2.57 20.93
N MET A 104 -0.23 1.64 20.94
CA MET A 104 0.06 0.20 20.84
C MET A 104 0.79 -0.14 19.53
N ILE A 105 0.32 0.35 18.38
CA ILE A 105 1.00 0.11 17.10
C ILE A 105 2.39 0.73 17.11
N GLY A 106 2.53 1.96 17.63
CA GLY A 106 3.82 2.64 17.70
C GLY A 106 4.86 1.90 18.56
N SER A 107 4.43 1.27 19.65
CA SER A 107 5.34 0.48 20.49
C SER A 107 5.89 -0.79 19.82
N LEU A 108 5.32 -1.20 18.70
CA LEU A 108 5.77 -2.36 17.90
C LEU A 108 6.76 -1.97 16.78
N GLN A 109 6.90 -0.68 16.48
CA GLN A 109 7.81 -0.18 15.45
C GLN A 109 9.24 -0.04 15.98
N GLU A 110 10.22 -0.13 15.09
CA GLU A 110 11.63 0.01 15.45
C GLU A 110 12.02 1.47 15.71
N LYS A 111 11.45 2.40 14.94
CA LYS A 111 11.73 3.84 15.05
C LYS A 111 10.84 4.49 16.12
N GLU A 112 11.43 5.41 16.87
CA GLU A 112 10.69 6.25 17.77
C GLU A 112 9.73 7.16 17.01
N ILE A 113 8.51 7.29 17.51
CA ILE A 113 7.47 8.12 16.90
C ILE A 113 7.58 9.54 17.42
N GLU A 114 7.84 10.49 16.54
CA GLU A 114 7.82 11.91 16.86
C GLU A 114 6.40 12.37 17.20
N PRO A 115 6.16 12.90 18.42
CA PRO A 115 4.83 13.35 18.81
C PRO A 115 4.28 14.48 17.94
N SER A 116 5.17 15.38 17.45
CA SER A 116 4.82 16.49 16.56
C SER A 116 4.31 15.99 15.21
N TYR A 117 4.99 15.03 14.59
CA TYR A 117 4.57 14.46 13.31
C TYR A 117 3.24 13.69 13.44
N ARG A 118 3.07 12.94 14.53
CA ARG A 118 1.78 12.28 14.79
C ARG A 118 0.64 13.28 14.98
N GLN A 119 0.88 14.39 15.64
CA GLN A 119 -0.11 15.45 15.81
C GLN A 119 -0.45 16.11 14.47
N GLU A 120 0.55 16.38 13.64
CA GLU A 120 0.36 16.87 12.27
C GLU A 120 -0.54 15.94 11.43
N LEU A 121 -0.32 14.62 11.50
CA LEU A 121 -1.18 13.65 10.82
C LEU A 121 -2.64 13.71 11.30
N TYR A 122 -2.89 13.96 12.60
CA TYR A 122 -4.26 14.12 13.10
C TYR A 122 -4.93 15.36 12.50
N GLU A 123 -4.21 16.46 12.44
CA GLU A 123 -4.71 17.74 11.91
C GLU A 123 -4.99 17.64 10.41
N ARG A 124 -4.03 17.14 9.62
CA ARG A 124 -4.17 16.98 8.17
C ARG A 124 -5.32 16.04 7.77
N LEU A 125 -5.53 14.99 8.54
CA LEU A 125 -6.60 14.02 8.28
C LEU A 125 -7.93 14.38 8.98
N ASP A 126 -8.00 15.50 9.70
CA ASP A 126 -9.17 15.86 10.51
C ASP A 126 -9.64 14.68 11.37
N LEU A 127 -8.74 14.17 12.23
CA LEU A 127 -8.95 12.99 13.05
C LEU A 127 -8.92 13.32 14.55
N ASP A 128 -9.99 13.05 15.26
CA ASP A 128 -10.03 13.08 16.72
C ASP A 128 -9.67 11.69 17.30
N PRO A 129 -8.42 11.47 17.80
CA PRO A 129 -8.00 10.18 18.32
C PRO A 129 -8.54 9.84 19.71
N SER A 130 -9.29 10.74 20.36
CA SER A 130 -9.83 10.55 21.70
C SER A 130 -11.03 9.61 21.75
N ARG A 131 -11.74 9.44 20.64
CA ARG A 131 -12.96 8.64 20.51
C ARG A 131 -12.69 7.15 20.54
N LYS A 132 -13.69 6.35 20.91
CA LYS A 132 -13.61 4.87 20.82
C LYS A 132 -13.79 4.40 19.38
N MET A 133 -13.16 3.29 19.03
CA MET A 133 -13.21 2.72 17.67
C MET A 133 -14.61 2.43 17.16
N LYS A 134 -15.53 2.02 18.04
CA LYS A 134 -16.94 1.79 17.68
C LYS A 134 -17.72 3.06 17.31
N GLU A 135 -17.20 4.23 17.67
CA GLU A 135 -17.83 5.55 17.43
C GLU A 135 -17.35 6.16 16.10
N TYR A 136 -16.33 5.56 15.47
CA TYR A 136 -15.83 6.02 14.18
C TYR A 136 -16.69 5.51 13.02
N SER A 137 -16.92 6.39 12.06
CA SER A 137 -17.38 6.02 10.73
C SER A 137 -16.33 5.15 10.01
N HIS A 138 -16.71 4.56 8.88
CA HIS A 138 -15.75 3.80 8.06
C HIS A 138 -14.55 4.68 7.65
N GLY A 139 -14.80 5.91 7.18
CA GLY A 139 -13.74 6.86 6.81
C GLY A 139 -12.82 7.22 7.98
N ASN A 140 -13.36 7.45 9.19
CA ASN A 140 -12.51 7.72 10.36
C ASN A 140 -11.69 6.51 10.81
N LYS A 141 -12.19 5.28 10.61
CA LYS A 141 -11.38 4.07 10.81
C LYS A 141 -10.23 4.01 9.81
N GLN A 142 -10.50 4.36 8.55
CA GLN A 142 -9.47 4.44 7.52
C GLN A 142 -8.39 5.48 7.88
N LYS A 143 -8.79 6.68 8.34
CA LYS A 143 -7.87 7.72 8.82
C LYS A 143 -6.97 7.21 9.97
N ILE A 144 -7.51 6.48 10.94
CA ILE A 144 -6.71 5.82 12.01
C ILE A 144 -5.68 4.86 11.43
N GLY A 145 -6.07 4.04 10.45
CA GLY A 145 -5.16 3.12 9.77
C GLY A 145 -4.02 3.84 9.03
N ILE A 146 -4.34 4.94 8.36
CA ILE A 146 -3.36 5.80 7.68
C ILE A 146 -2.36 6.37 8.69
N VAL A 147 -2.84 6.97 9.79
CA VAL A 147 -1.96 7.47 10.85
C VAL A 147 -1.06 6.35 11.37
N ALA A 148 -1.61 5.17 11.66
CA ALA A 148 -0.84 4.03 12.15
C ALA A 148 0.27 3.59 11.17
N ALA A 149 0.00 3.65 9.85
CA ALA A 149 0.97 3.29 8.83
C ALA A 149 2.09 4.34 8.67
N PHE A 150 1.76 5.63 8.75
CA PHE A 150 2.70 6.72 8.46
C PHE A 150 3.50 7.24 9.66
N MET A 151 2.93 7.20 10.88
CA MET A 151 3.45 7.91 12.06
C MET A 151 4.88 7.56 12.48
N GLY A 152 5.36 6.36 12.17
CA GLY A 152 6.72 5.91 12.49
C GLY A 152 7.73 6.17 11.37
N LYS A 153 7.36 6.87 10.30
CA LYS A 153 8.22 7.10 9.12
C LYS A 153 8.96 5.83 8.70
N PRO A 154 8.24 4.71 8.42
CA PRO A 154 8.85 3.42 8.12
C PRO A 154 9.64 3.47 6.80
N ASP A 155 10.56 2.51 6.61
CA ASP A 155 11.34 2.40 5.37
C ASP A 155 10.47 1.94 4.19
N LEU A 156 9.43 1.16 4.46
CA LEU A 156 8.45 0.68 3.49
C LEU A 156 7.02 0.91 3.99
N LEU A 157 6.21 1.54 3.16
CA LEU A 157 4.77 1.63 3.33
C LEU A 157 4.08 0.60 2.44
N VAL A 158 3.19 -0.21 3.00
CA VAL A 158 2.32 -1.14 2.26
C VAL A 158 0.88 -0.69 2.46
N LEU A 159 0.27 -0.16 1.41
CA LEU A 159 -1.04 0.50 1.48
C LEU A 159 -2.06 -0.22 0.59
N ASP A 160 -3.05 -0.86 1.21
CA ASP A 160 -4.10 -1.58 0.48
C ASP A 160 -5.35 -0.68 0.33
N GLU A 161 -5.53 -0.13 -0.87
CA GLU A 161 -6.61 0.79 -1.23
C GLU A 161 -6.80 1.95 -0.23
N PRO A 162 -5.77 2.76 0.03
CA PRO A 162 -5.74 3.72 1.14
C PRO A 162 -6.78 4.83 1.05
N THR A 163 -7.31 5.12 -0.12
CA THR A 163 -8.29 6.18 -0.39
C THR A 163 -9.74 5.73 -0.28
N THR A 164 -9.96 4.42 -0.17
CA THR A 164 -11.31 3.84 -0.14
C THR A 164 -12.11 4.34 1.07
N GLY A 165 -13.32 4.86 0.80
CA GLY A 165 -14.23 5.34 1.84
C GLY A 165 -13.89 6.70 2.44
N LEU A 166 -12.92 7.42 1.86
CA LEU A 166 -12.54 8.79 2.22
C LEU A 166 -13.22 9.80 1.27
N ASP A 167 -13.49 10.99 1.78
CA ASP A 167 -13.91 12.12 0.95
C ASP A 167 -12.75 12.65 0.08
N PRO A 168 -13.05 13.38 -1.02
CA PRO A 168 -12.02 13.82 -1.99
C PRO A 168 -10.90 14.66 -1.39
N LEU A 169 -11.18 15.49 -0.37
CA LEU A 169 -10.15 16.32 0.26
C LEU A 169 -9.16 15.47 1.06
N VAL A 170 -9.67 14.51 1.82
CA VAL A 170 -8.82 13.58 2.57
C VAL A 170 -8.06 12.63 1.64
N GLN A 171 -8.66 12.21 0.51
CA GLN A 171 -7.93 11.45 -0.52
C GLN A 171 -6.71 12.22 -1.03
N GLN A 172 -6.86 13.54 -1.27
CA GLN A 172 -5.74 14.38 -1.68
C GLN A 172 -4.63 14.42 -0.61
N VAL A 173 -4.98 14.57 0.65
CA VAL A 173 -4.00 14.52 1.77
C VAL A 173 -3.24 13.18 1.78
N VAL A 174 -3.92 12.06 1.53
CA VAL A 174 -3.25 10.75 1.44
C VAL A 174 -2.24 10.70 0.30
N MET A 175 -2.58 11.27 -0.87
CA MET A 175 -1.66 11.33 -2.00
C MET A 175 -0.46 12.24 -1.72
N GLU A 176 -0.65 13.35 -1.03
CA GLU A 176 0.43 14.23 -0.56
C GLU A 176 1.36 13.48 0.40
N LEU A 177 0.83 12.76 1.39
CA LEU A 177 1.62 11.94 2.32
C LEU A 177 2.44 10.86 1.61
N VAL A 178 1.90 10.26 0.54
CA VAL A 178 2.64 9.29 -0.30
C VAL A 178 3.79 10.00 -1.05
N GLY A 179 3.52 11.19 -1.60
CA GLY A 179 4.54 12.01 -2.27
C GLY A 179 5.68 12.42 -1.32
N GLU A 180 5.35 12.90 -0.13
CA GLU A 180 6.33 13.26 0.91
C GLU A 180 7.17 12.04 1.34
N ALA A 181 6.53 10.87 1.50
CA ALA A 181 7.25 9.64 1.80
C ALA A 181 8.30 9.31 0.72
N LYS A 182 7.95 9.50 -0.55
CA LYS A 182 8.87 9.33 -1.68
C LYS A 182 10.01 10.35 -1.63
N GLU A 183 9.72 11.62 -1.40
CA GLU A 183 10.72 12.69 -1.31
C GLU A 183 11.71 12.44 -0.16
N GLU A 184 11.26 11.82 0.93
CA GLU A 184 12.11 11.36 2.03
C GLU A 184 12.89 10.07 1.72
N GLY A 185 12.80 9.53 0.49
CA GLY A 185 13.48 8.31 0.05
C GLY A 185 12.86 7.01 0.57
N ARG A 186 11.66 7.06 1.12
CA ARG A 186 10.92 5.87 1.57
C ARG A 186 10.26 5.16 0.39
N THR A 187 10.14 3.85 0.49
CA THR A 187 9.46 3.04 -0.53
C THR A 187 7.98 2.91 -0.21
N VAL A 188 7.13 2.95 -1.23
CA VAL A 188 5.69 2.77 -1.08
C VAL A 188 5.16 1.71 -2.04
N PHE A 189 4.52 0.68 -1.49
CA PHE A 189 3.72 -0.28 -2.24
C PHE A 189 2.24 0.06 -2.12
N PHE A 190 1.70 0.65 -3.18
CA PHE A 190 0.36 1.27 -3.20
C PHE A 190 -0.60 0.44 -4.06
N SER A 191 -1.63 -0.17 -3.49
CA SER A 191 -2.65 -0.86 -4.29
C SER A 191 -3.86 0.04 -4.55
N SER A 192 -4.38 -0.02 -5.78
CA SER A 192 -5.62 0.68 -6.17
C SER A 192 -6.33 -0.04 -7.31
N HIS A 193 -7.62 0.24 -7.47
CA HIS A 193 -8.38 -0.10 -8.68
C HIS A 193 -8.67 1.14 -9.55
N ILE A 194 -8.15 2.30 -9.15
CA ILE A 194 -8.37 3.62 -9.78
C ILE A 194 -7.09 4.07 -10.47
N LEU A 195 -7.07 4.04 -11.80
CA LEU A 195 -5.88 4.40 -12.59
C LEU A 195 -5.40 5.84 -12.34
N PRO A 196 -6.24 6.88 -12.28
CA PRO A 196 -5.82 8.24 -11.93
C PRO A 196 -5.01 8.35 -10.63
N GLU A 197 -5.35 7.61 -9.58
CA GLU A 197 -4.58 7.60 -8.34
C GLU A 197 -3.15 7.09 -8.54
N VAL A 198 -3.02 5.96 -9.27
CA VAL A 198 -1.72 5.39 -9.61
C VAL A 198 -0.89 6.36 -10.47
N GLN A 199 -1.54 7.03 -11.43
CA GLN A 199 -0.88 8.01 -12.29
C GLN A 199 -0.38 9.25 -11.52
N ALA A 200 -1.04 9.61 -10.43
CA ALA A 200 -0.70 10.81 -9.67
C ALA A 200 0.58 10.66 -8.84
N VAL A 201 0.86 9.47 -8.29
CA VAL A 201 1.93 9.30 -7.28
C VAL A 201 2.95 8.21 -7.61
N CYS A 202 2.62 7.22 -8.47
CA CYS A 202 3.48 6.07 -8.71
C CYS A 202 4.53 6.30 -9.80
N ASP A 203 5.70 5.70 -9.64
CA ASP A 203 6.77 5.67 -10.64
C ASP A 203 6.56 4.52 -11.63
N ARG A 204 6.28 3.35 -11.08
CA ARG A 204 6.00 2.12 -11.82
C ARG A 204 4.70 1.51 -11.36
N VAL A 205 4.11 0.71 -12.20
CA VAL A 205 2.85 0.02 -11.90
C VAL A 205 2.88 -1.42 -12.39
N GLY A 206 2.48 -2.33 -11.51
CA GLY A 206 2.16 -3.70 -11.83
C GLY A 206 0.66 -3.85 -12.06
N ILE A 207 0.25 -4.33 -13.22
CA ILE A 207 -1.15 -4.59 -13.54
C ILE A 207 -1.46 -6.05 -13.20
N ILE A 208 -2.35 -6.25 -12.23
CA ILE A 208 -2.80 -7.59 -11.83
C ILE A 208 -4.22 -7.84 -12.31
N ARG A 209 -4.44 -8.99 -12.90
CA ARG A 209 -5.75 -9.46 -13.32
C ARG A 209 -5.87 -10.96 -13.09
N GLU A 210 -6.99 -11.38 -12.53
CA GLU A 210 -7.27 -12.79 -12.31
C GLU A 210 -6.14 -13.54 -11.58
N GLY A 211 -5.55 -12.92 -10.54
CA GLY A 211 -4.48 -13.49 -9.74
C GLY A 211 -3.11 -13.56 -10.43
N ARG A 212 -2.93 -12.96 -11.60
CA ARG A 212 -1.67 -12.95 -12.35
C ARG A 212 -1.19 -11.54 -12.60
N LEU A 213 0.10 -11.31 -12.44
CA LEU A 213 0.75 -10.09 -12.87
C LEU A 213 0.83 -10.11 -14.42
N VAL A 214 0.05 -9.23 -15.03
CA VAL A 214 -0.05 -9.15 -16.50
C VAL A 214 1.11 -8.37 -17.09
N LYS A 215 1.52 -7.28 -16.41
CA LYS A 215 2.53 -6.36 -16.89
C LYS A 215 3.06 -5.49 -15.78
N THR A 216 4.33 -5.10 -15.88
CA THR A 216 4.92 -4.01 -15.09
C THR A 216 5.46 -2.96 -16.05
N GLU A 217 5.11 -1.69 -15.85
CA GLU A 217 5.57 -0.56 -16.68
C GLU A 217 5.81 0.71 -15.84
N ARG A 218 6.58 1.65 -16.40
CA ARG A 218 6.64 3.02 -15.87
C ARG A 218 5.34 3.75 -16.16
N VAL A 219 4.84 4.49 -15.19
CA VAL A 219 3.57 5.24 -15.31
C VAL A 219 3.61 6.23 -16.48
N GLU A 220 4.74 6.89 -16.73
CA GLU A 220 4.93 7.79 -17.87
C GLU A 220 4.66 7.09 -19.24
N THR A 221 5.01 5.81 -19.35
CA THR A 221 4.79 5.04 -20.57
C THR A 221 3.31 4.72 -20.79
N LEU A 222 2.59 4.44 -19.70
CA LEU A 222 1.13 4.23 -19.76
C LEU A 222 0.39 5.49 -20.19
N THR A 223 0.75 6.64 -19.65
CA THR A 223 0.11 7.92 -19.98
C THR A 223 0.30 8.28 -21.46
N LYS A 224 1.50 8.08 -22.01
CA LYS A 224 1.78 8.34 -23.44
C LYS A 224 0.96 7.47 -24.40
N ARG A 225 0.57 6.25 -24.01
CA ARG A 225 -0.22 5.33 -24.85
C ARG A 225 -1.72 5.60 -24.83
N GLN A 226 -2.24 6.38 -23.88
CA GLN A 226 -3.67 6.70 -23.79
C GLN A 226 -4.13 7.79 -24.78
N PHE A 227 -3.24 8.58 -25.35
CA PHE A 227 -3.57 9.58 -26.36
C PHE A 227 -3.72 8.96 -27.76
N LYS A 228 -4.83 8.25 -28.02
CA LYS A 228 -5.30 7.98 -29.38
C LYS A 228 -6.18 9.15 -29.80
N ARG A 229 -5.68 10.00 -30.73
CA ARG A 229 -6.53 10.99 -31.40
C ARG A 229 -7.49 10.25 -32.33
N LEU A 230 -8.78 10.31 -32.02
CA LEU A 230 -9.85 9.94 -32.96
C LEU A 230 -10.18 11.20 -33.76
N HIS A 231 -9.82 11.21 -35.06
CA HIS A 231 -10.33 12.19 -36.02
C HIS A 231 -11.67 11.68 -36.58
N LEU A 232 -12.77 12.30 -36.14
CA LEU A 232 -14.08 12.05 -36.72
C LEU A 232 -14.35 13.14 -37.77
N SER A 233 -14.40 12.77 -39.05
CA SER A 233 -14.85 13.65 -40.14
C SER A 233 -16.29 13.27 -40.48
N PHE A 234 -17.19 14.23 -40.32
CA PHE A 234 -18.58 14.10 -40.79
C PHE A 234 -18.65 14.64 -42.21
N ARG A 235 -19.13 13.82 -43.18
CA ARG A 235 -19.55 14.33 -44.49
C ARG A 235 -20.96 14.95 -44.32
N GLN A 236 -21.08 16.22 -44.75
CA GLN A 236 -22.38 16.87 -44.97
C GLN A 236 -23.06 16.31 -46.20
#